data_82a1aea0f73647f5869079f126508efd
#
_entry.id   82a1aea0f73647f5869079f126508efd
#
_cell.length_a   1.000
_cell.length_b   1.000
_cell.length_c   1.000
_cell.angle_alpha   90.00
_cell.angle_beta   90.00
_cell.angle_gamma   90.00
#
_symmetry.space_group_name_H-M   'P 1'
#
loop_
_entity.id
_entity.type
_entity.pdbx_description
1 polymer ?
#
loop_
_entity_poly.entity_id
_entity_poly.type
_entity_poly.pdbx_seq_one_letter_code
_entity_poly.pdbx_strand_id
1 'polypeptide(L)'
;MQQEVMYMYNEIKLEKGMYHLAGNSFLQALEDAYPGKQYAGTPLAKLDAYERQLKRFDIRVSGPQCDRVEKFFTTTESAVLFPEFVRRAVVQGMQEAVLGEITAAVSRSESNRYQGISLGDSATYTTTDETNPMPASTITESSSVVTLAKYGRVIKASYEAVRQQRLDVFALMLRRVGRELADSVTGAAIDVLKTGADSESISGNALAYGDLAALYGRFTSFDMKAVLASPAVMAKILVMDQMLEASSEDVTEIRLPFGTRLINCQQLDDNTVIGLDTDFALEQIQSSDVVLETDKLIDCQLDCIGISVNIGFRTLMQDAVQLLSLTK
;
A
#
# COMPACT_ATOMS: atom_id res chain seq x y z
N MET A 1 -20.68 -6.82 -37.02
CA MET A 1 -19.63 -6.25 -36.11
C MET A 1 -19.76 -6.65 -34.64
N GLN A 2 -20.95 -6.65 -34.01
CA GLN A 2 -21.08 -7.05 -32.59
C GLN A 2 -20.85 -8.55 -32.34
N GLN A 3 -21.09 -9.43 -33.29
CA GLN A 3 -20.88 -10.87 -33.15
C GLN A 3 -19.41 -11.29 -33.31
N GLU A 4 -18.63 -10.65 -34.16
CA GLU A 4 -17.20 -10.96 -34.35
C GLU A 4 -16.35 -10.57 -33.16
N VAL A 5 -16.61 -9.42 -32.50
CA VAL A 5 -15.87 -8.97 -31.31
C VAL A 5 -16.11 -9.89 -30.12
N MET A 6 -17.24 -10.60 -30.06
CA MET A 6 -17.56 -11.51 -28.96
C MET A 6 -16.73 -12.81 -29.00
N TYR A 7 -16.17 -13.19 -30.14
CA TYR A 7 -15.36 -14.41 -30.29
C TYR A 7 -13.87 -14.21 -30.05
N MET A 8 -13.33 -13.02 -30.23
CA MET A 8 -11.86 -12.80 -30.16
C MET A 8 -11.24 -13.10 -28.79
N TYR A 9 -11.89 -12.76 -27.65
CA TYR A 9 -11.34 -13.06 -26.33
C TYR A 9 -11.51 -14.54 -25.91
N ASN A 10 -12.23 -15.33 -26.68
CA ASN A 10 -12.44 -16.77 -26.46
C ASN A 10 -11.36 -17.64 -27.10
N GLU A 11 -10.50 -17.09 -27.95
CA GLU A 11 -9.52 -17.85 -28.72
C GLU A 11 -8.19 -18.02 -28.00
N ILE A 12 -7.89 -17.15 -27.00
CA ILE A 12 -6.64 -17.28 -26.23
C ILE A 12 -6.63 -18.56 -25.43
N LYS A 13 -5.58 -19.35 -25.57
CA LYS A 13 -5.33 -20.51 -24.72
C LYS A 13 -4.60 -20.06 -23.45
N LEU A 14 -5.28 -20.19 -22.31
CA LEU A 14 -4.70 -19.85 -21.03
C LEU A 14 -3.75 -20.95 -20.56
N GLU A 15 -2.49 -20.58 -20.32
CA GLU A 15 -1.45 -21.48 -19.85
C GLU A 15 -0.72 -20.93 -18.61
N LYS A 16 -0.31 -21.81 -17.70
CA LYS A 16 0.44 -21.40 -16.49
C LYS A 16 1.73 -20.63 -16.81
N GLY A 17 2.35 -20.90 -17.95
CA GLY A 17 3.53 -20.19 -18.43
C GLY A 17 3.38 -18.69 -18.58
N MET A 18 2.13 -18.18 -18.71
CA MET A 18 1.85 -16.74 -18.81
C MET A 18 2.20 -15.96 -17.54
N TYR A 19 2.36 -16.61 -16.39
CA TYR A 19 2.83 -15.99 -15.15
C TYR A 19 4.35 -15.83 -15.07
N HIS A 20 5.11 -16.50 -15.94
CA HIS A 20 6.57 -16.55 -15.91
C HIS A 20 7.22 -15.86 -17.11
N LEU A 21 6.47 -15.05 -17.84
CA LEU A 21 7.02 -14.25 -18.94
C LEU A 21 7.94 -13.17 -18.37
N ALA A 22 9.20 -13.17 -18.82
CA ALA A 22 10.17 -12.19 -18.37
C ALA A 22 9.71 -10.75 -18.69
N GLY A 23 9.60 -9.92 -17.68
CA GLY A 23 9.23 -8.51 -17.82
C GLY A 23 7.75 -8.19 -17.95
N ASN A 24 6.86 -9.18 -18.08
CA ASN A 24 5.42 -8.96 -18.25
C ASN A 24 4.60 -9.64 -17.15
N SER A 25 3.63 -8.91 -16.60
CA SER A 25 2.63 -9.52 -15.71
C SER A 25 1.63 -10.37 -16.50
N PHE A 26 0.96 -11.31 -15.83
CA PHE A 26 -0.14 -12.09 -16.43
C PHE A 26 -1.21 -11.21 -17.07
N LEU A 27 -1.56 -10.09 -16.42
CA LEU A 27 -2.51 -9.11 -16.96
C LEU A 27 -2.00 -8.44 -18.23
N GLN A 28 -0.72 -8.09 -18.27
CA GLN A 28 -0.10 -7.49 -19.45
C GLN A 28 -0.12 -8.47 -20.63
N ALA A 29 0.21 -9.74 -20.37
CA ALA A 29 0.15 -10.78 -21.40
C ALA A 29 -1.26 -10.97 -21.98
N LEU A 30 -2.30 -10.88 -21.11
CA LEU A 30 -3.70 -10.93 -21.58
C LEU A 30 -4.10 -9.68 -22.37
N GLU A 31 -3.66 -8.49 -21.94
CA GLU A 31 -3.99 -7.23 -22.60
C GLU A 31 -3.23 -7.08 -23.92
N ASP A 32 -2.00 -7.58 -24.03
CA ASP A 32 -1.22 -7.60 -25.28
C ASP A 32 -1.85 -8.53 -26.31
N ALA A 33 -2.41 -9.67 -25.86
CA ALA A 33 -3.11 -10.59 -26.75
C ALA A 33 -4.43 -9.99 -27.28
N TYR A 34 -5.18 -9.32 -26.41
CA TYR A 34 -6.48 -8.71 -26.76
C TYR A 34 -6.64 -7.34 -26.10
N PRO A 35 -6.11 -6.29 -26.73
CA PRO A 35 -6.14 -4.92 -26.20
C PRO A 35 -7.55 -4.42 -25.92
N GLY A 36 -7.76 -3.82 -24.77
CA GLY A 36 -9.05 -3.29 -24.33
C GLY A 36 -9.69 -2.31 -25.32
N LYS A 37 -8.88 -1.60 -26.11
CA LYS A 37 -9.33 -0.68 -27.16
C LYS A 37 -10.21 -1.35 -28.22
N GLN A 38 -10.02 -2.64 -28.50
CA GLN A 38 -10.83 -3.40 -29.47
C GLN A 38 -12.29 -3.58 -29.04
N TYR A 39 -12.57 -3.43 -27.74
CA TYR A 39 -13.92 -3.59 -27.18
C TYR A 39 -14.66 -2.26 -26.98
N ALA A 40 -14.11 -1.15 -27.49
CA ALA A 40 -14.75 0.16 -27.41
C ALA A 40 -16.17 0.13 -27.97
N GLY A 41 -17.16 0.67 -27.24
CA GLY A 41 -18.55 0.66 -27.59
C GLY A 41 -19.33 -0.64 -27.30
N THR A 42 -18.66 -1.65 -26.72
CA THR A 42 -19.31 -2.90 -26.27
C THR A 42 -19.44 -2.94 -24.73
N PRO A 43 -20.31 -3.79 -24.16
CA PRO A 43 -20.37 -4.01 -22.71
C PRO A 43 -19.05 -4.52 -22.11
N LEU A 44 -18.14 -5.05 -22.92
CA LEU A 44 -16.83 -5.56 -22.53
C LEU A 44 -15.78 -4.45 -22.34
N ALA A 45 -16.05 -3.24 -22.84
CA ALA A 45 -15.13 -2.10 -22.74
C ALA A 45 -14.85 -1.67 -21.29
N LYS A 46 -15.80 -1.93 -20.38
CA LYS A 46 -15.68 -1.61 -18.94
C LYS A 46 -14.93 -2.69 -18.15
N LEU A 47 -14.69 -3.84 -18.74
CA LEU A 47 -14.01 -4.98 -18.11
C LEU A 47 -12.54 -4.97 -18.50
N ASP A 48 -11.69 -5.27 -17.54
CA ASP A 48 -10.27 -5.51 -17.83
C ASP A 48 -10.04 -6.88 -18.50
N ALA A 49 -8.79 -7.16 -18.89
CA ALA A 49 -8.45 -8.40 -19.60
C ALA A 49 -8.79 -9.66 -18.76
N TYR A 50 -8.57 -9.60 -17.46
CA TYR A 50 -8.89 -10.70 -16.54
C TYR A 50 -10.40 -10.89 -16.38
N GLU A 51 -11.15 -9.82 -16.17
CA GLU A 51 -12.61 -9.85 -16.01
C GLU A 51 -13.30 -10.38 -17.27
N ARG A 52 -12.77 -10.06 -18.46
CA ARG A 52 -13.23 -10.64 -19.73
C ARG A 52 -13.07 -12.16 -19.73
N GLN A 53 -11.94 -12.70 -19.21
CA GLN A 53 -11.76 -14.14 -19.09
C GLN A 53 -12.68 -14.78 -18.04
N LEU A 54 -12.91 -14.13 -16.90
CA LEU A 54 -13.92 -14.60 -15.92
C LEU A 54 -15.30 -14.75 -16.59
N LYS A 55 -15.68 -13.77 -17.41
CA LYS A 55 -16.95 -13.81 -18.15
C LYS A 55 -16.98 -14.93 -19.19
N ARG A 56 -15.84 -15.24 -19.85
CA ARG A 56 -15.72 -16.37 -20.79
C ARG A 56 -16.06 -17.70 -20.12
N PHE A 57 -15.58 -17.92 -18.90
CA PHE A 57 -15.80 -19.15 -18.14
C PHE A 57 -17.04 -19.09 -17.23
N ASP A 58 -17.87 -18.05 -17.36
CA ASP A 58 -19.05 -17.80 -16.53
C ASP A 58 -18.72 -17.90 -15.01
N ILE A 59 -17.59 -17.30 -14.60
CA ILE A 59 -17.17 -17.27 -13.20
C ILE A 59 -17.59 -15.94 -12.58
N ARG A 60 -18.46 -15.99 -11.56
CA ARG A 60 -18.97 -14.83 -10.84
C ARG A 60 -18.29 -14.72 -9.50
N VAL A 61 -17.37 -13.76 -9.35
CA VAL A 61 -16.54 -13.58 -8.17
C VAL A 61 -17.19 -12.74 -7.06
N SER A 62 -18.36 -12.11 -7.34
CA SER A 62 -19.07 -11.25 -6.39
C SER A 62 -20.57 -11.23 -6.62
N GLY A 63 -21.31 -10.73 -5.62
CA GLY A 63 -22.76 -10.54 -5.69
C GLY A 63 -23.60 -11.75 -5.22
N PRO A 64 -24.95 -11.65 -5.28
CA PRO A 64 -25.85 -12.68 -4.75
C PRO A 64 -25.68 -14.06 -5.38
N GLN A 65 -25.25 -14.10 -6.65
CA GLN A 65 -25.03 -15.33 -7.41
C GLN A 65 -23.52 -15.65 -7.55
N CYS A 66 -22.72 -15.27 -6.54
CA CYS A 66 -21.29 -15.57 -6.50
C CYS A 66 -21.06 -17.08 -6.50
N ASP A 67 -20.14 -17.52 -7.35
CA ASP A 67 -19.76 -18.93 -7.49
C ASP A 67 -18.89 -19.42 -6.33
N ARG A 68 -18.63 -20.72 -6.30
CA ARG A 68 -17.66 -21.35 -5.38
C ARG A 68 -16.29 -21.40 -6.04
N VAL A 69 -15.25 -21.52 -5.21
CA VAL A 69 -13.85 -21.65 -5.67
C VAL A 69 -13.67 -22.81 -6.65
N GLU A 70 -14.42 -23.89 -6.48
CA GLU A 70 -14.43 -25.05 -7.38
C GLU A 70 -14.67 -24.68 -8.86
N LYS A 71 -15.41 -23.59 -9.13
CA LYS A 71 -15.71 -23.14 -10.49
C LYS A 71 -14.45 -22.81 -11.30
N PHE A 72 -13.39 -22.32 -10.65
CA PHE A 72 -12.08 -22.12 -11.31
C PHE A 72 -11.44 -23.43 -11.80
N PHE A 73 -11.75 -24.53 -11.17
CA PHE A 73 -11.10 -25.83 -11.46
C PHE A 73 -11.94 -26.75 -12.33
N THR A 74 -12.98 -26.23 -13.00
CA THR A 74 -13.81 -27.00 -13.92
C THR A 74 -13.08 -27.35 -15.22
N THR A 75 -12.15 -26.51 -15.66
CA THR A 75 -11.28 -26.76 -16.81
C THR A 75 -9.82 -26.39 -16.47
N THR A 76 -8.89 -26.93 -17.24
CA THR A 76 -7.47 -26.61 -17.08
C THR A 76 -7.18 -25.12 -17.35
N GLU A 77 -7.90 -24.54 -18.30
CA GLU A 77 -7.75 -23.12 -18.66
C GLU A 77 -8.32 -22.19 -17.58
N SER A 78 -9.52 -22.49 -17.05
CA SER A 78 -10.12 -21.66 -16.00
C SER A 78 -9.28 -21.70 -14.71
N ALA A 79 -8.59 -22.80 -14.44
CA ALA A 79 -7.70 -22.92 -13.29
C ALA A 79 -6.51 -21.95 -13.33
N VAL A 80 -6.10 -21.51 -14.52
CA VAL A 80 -5.04 -20.49 -14.70
C VAL A 80 -5.45 -19.13 -14.17
N LEU A 81 -6.75 -18.83 -14.06
CA LEU A 81 -7.25 -17.57 -13.55
C LEU A 81 -7.23 -17.47 -12.01
N PHE A 82 -7.14 -18.60 -11.31
CA PHE A 82 -7.24 -18.62 -9.86
C PHE A 82 -6.10 -17.86 -9.13
N PRO A 83 -4.81 -17.99 -9.51
CA PRO A 83 -3.75 -17.21 -8.88
C PRO A 83 -3.97 -15.70 -8.99
N GLU A 84 -4.45 -15.21 -10.13
CA GLU A 84 -4.73 -13.78 -10.31
C GLU A 84 -5.91 -13.30 -9.44
N PHE A 85 -6.94 -14.14 -9.23
CA PHE A 85 -8.00 -13.85 -8.27
C PHE A 85 -7.44 -13.66 -6.87
N VAL A 86 -6.55 -14.57 -6.43
CA VAL A 86 -5.90 -14.48 -5.12
C VAL A 86 -5.05 -13.23 -5.01
N ARG A 87 -4.22 -12.95 -6.03
CA ARG A 87 -3.36 -11.76 -6.07
C ARG A 87 -4.18 -10.47 -5.92
N ARG A 88 -5.28 -10.33 -6.66
CA ARG A 88 -6.15 -9.14 -6.61
C ARG A 88 -6.77 -8.94 -5.23
N ALA A 89 -7.28 -10.01 -4.62
CA ALA A 89 -7.86 -9.92 -3.29
C ALA A 89 -6.85 -9.52 -2.23
N VAL A 90 -5.61 -10.05 -2.30
CA VAL A 90 -4.53 -9.68 -1.38
C VAL A 90 -4.08 -8.23 -1.60
N VAL A 91 -3.85 -7.82 -2.85
CA VAL A 91 -3.48 -6.43 -3.18
C VAL A 91 -4.53 -5.44 -2.70
N GLN A 92 -5.83 -5.78 -2.87
CA GLN A 92 -6.91 -4.95 -2.34
C GLN A 92 -6.81 -4.80 -0.82
N GLY A 93 -6.53 -5.87 -0.09
CA GLY A 93 -6.32 -5.80 1.36
C GLY A 93 -5.10 -4.97 1.75
N MET A 94 -4.03 -5.01 0.95
CA MET A 94 -2.85 -4.16 1.19
C MET A 94 -3.13 -2.68 0.96
N GLN A 95 -3.94 -2.33 -0.04
CA GLN A 95 -4.29 -0.94 -0.34
C GLN A 95 -5.18 -0.30 0.73
N GLU A 96 -5.91 -1.09 1.51
CA GLU A 96 -6.73 -0.63 2.63
C GLU A 96 -5.90 -0.29 3.89
N ALA A 97 -4.58 -0.41 3.85
CA ALA A 97 -3.70 -0.14 4.98
C ALA A 97 -3.22 1.31 5.03
N VAL A 98 -2.82 1.76 6.22
CA VAL A 98 -2.35 3.12 6.53
C VAL A 98 -1.15 3.55 5.69
N LEU A 99 -0.35 2.59 5.22
CA LEU A 99 0.89 2.87 4.48
C LEU A 99 0.68 3.81 3.28
N GLY A 100 -0.41 3.63 2.52
CA GLY A 100 -0.73 4.48 1.38
C GLY A 100 -1.03 5.93 1.74
N GLU A 101 -1.43 6.20 2.99
CA GLU A 101 -1.77 7.54 3.47
C GLU A 101 -0.54 8.34 3.95
N ILE A 102 0.56 7.65 4.27
CA ILE A 102 1.78 8.25 4.82
C ILE A 102 2.95 8.26 3.84
N THR A 103 2.80 7.61 2.69
CA THR A 103 3.86 7.51 1.67
C THR A 103 3.78 8.68 0.70
N ALA A 104 4.86 9.49 0.65
CA ALA A 104 4.99 10.62 -0.25
C ALA A 104 5.28 10.19 -1.71
N ALA A 105 6.14 9.17 -1.86
CA ALA A 105 6.56 8.69 -3.17
C ALA A 105 6.77 7.18 -3.17
N VAL A 106 6.51 6.55 -4.31
CA VAL A 106 6.79 5.13 -4.54
C VAL A 106 7.79 5.01 -5.68
N SER A 107 9.00 4.54 -5.37
CA SER A 107 10.07 4.29 -6.34
C SER A 107 10.20 2.80 -6.65
N ARG A 108 10.58 2.48 -7.88
CA ARG A 108 10.88 1.11 -8.30
C ARG A 108 12.37 0.91 -8.46
N SER A 109 12.89 -0.24 -7.99
CA SER A 109 14.27 -0.63 -8.15
C SER A 109 14.35 -2.06 -8.71
N GLU A 110 15.13 -2.27 -9.73
CA GLU A 110 15.40 -3.62 -10.28
C GLU A 110 16.39 -4.41 -9.39
N SER A 111 17.06 -3.71 -8.48
CA SER A 111 18.03 -4.29 -7.55
C SER A 111 17.46 -4.40 -6.14
N ASN A 112 18.02 -5.29 -5.33
CA ASN A 112 17.76 -5.38 -3.89
C ASN A 112 18.35 -4.20 -3.08
N ARG A 113 19.07 -3.28 -3.75
CA ARG A 113 19.64 -2.07 -3.17
C ARG A 113 19.20 -0.87 -3.98
N TYR A 114 18.84 0.18 -3.27
CA TYR A 114 18.42 1.44 -3.86
C TYR A 114 19.21 2.58 -3.25
N GLN A 115 19.75 3.44 -4.09
CA GLN A 115 20.37 4.67 -3.69
C GLN A 115 19.54 5.83 -4.22
N GLY A 116 18.97 6.59 -3.31
CA GLY A 116 18.12 7.72 -3.64
C GLY A 116 18.92 8.99 -3.90
N ILE A 117 18.19 10.07 -4.09
CA ILE A 117 18.78 11.42 -4.20
C ILE A 117 18.52 12.19 -2.90
N SER A 118 19.41 13.12 -2.60
CA SER A 118 19.28 14.10 -1.51
C SER A 118 19.41 15.51 -2.06
N LEU A 119 18.63 16.43 -1.50
CA LEU A 119 18.71 17.86 -1.79
C LEU A 119 19.59 18.51 -0.70
N GLY A 120 20.66 19.16 -1.12
CA GLY A 120 21.49 19.99 -0.29
C GLY A 120 21.20 21.47 -0.56
N ASP A 121 20.65 22.15 0.42
CA ASP A 121 20.49 23.61 0.38
C ASP A 121 21.61 24.26 1.17
N SER A 122 22.44 25.05 0.47
CA SER A 122 23.56 25.73 1.08
C SER A 122 23.31 27.22 1.40
N ALA A 123 22.15 27.73 1.04
CA ALA A 123 21.90 29.18 1.14
C ALA A 123 20.43 29.51 1.44
N THR A 124 20.23 30.51 2.28
CA THR A 124 18.93 31.12 2.49
C THR A 124 18.48 31.82 1.20
N TYR A 125 17.21 31.63 0.79
CA TYR A 125 16.63 32.33 -0.34
C TYR A 125 16.50 33.81 -0.02
N THR A 126 17.38 34.62 -0.62
CA THR A 126 17.40 36.08 -0.47
C THR A 126 17.29 36.75 -1.82
N THR A 127 16.92 38.03 -1.80
CA THR A 127 16.99 38.87 -3.01
C THR A 127 18.41 38.90 -3.53
N THR A 128 18.58 38.67 -4.84
CA THR A 128 19.89 38.70 -5.51
C THR A 128 20.00 39.96 -6.34
N ASP A 129 21.08 40.71 -6.16
CA ASP A 129 21.40 41.89 -6.97
C ASP A 129 21.82 41.49 -8.40
N GLU A 130 21.67 42.41 -9.38
CA GLU A 130 21.81 42.15 -10.81
C GLU A 130 23.14 41.51 -11.24
N THR A 131 24.20 41.59 -10.44
CA THR A 131 25.53 41.05 -10.81
C THR A 131 25.97 39.89 -9.94
N ASN A 132 25.17 39.48 -8.96
CA ASN A 132 25.53 38.41 -8.04
C ASN A 132 24.94 37.06 -8.50
N PRO A 133 25.68 35.96 -8.31
CA PRO A 133 25.12 34.62 -8.59
C PRO A 133 23.94 34.32 -7.69
N MET A 134 22.91 33.70 -8.26
CA MET A 134 21.76 33.22 -7.49
C MET A 134 22.18 32.10 -6.51
N PRO A 135 21.54 32.00 -5.34
CA PRO A 135 21.72 30.86 -4.45
C PRO A 135 21.46 29.54 -5.20
N ALA A 136 22.29 28.54 -4.97
CA ALA A 136 22.19 27.27 -5.66
C ALA A 136 21.81 26.15 -4.68
N SER A 137 20.80 25.37 -5.05
CA SER A 137 20.49 24.08 -4.45
C SER A 137 21.16 22.97 -5.23
N THR A 138 21.78 22.01 -4.55
CA THR A 138 22.46 20.88 -5.19
C THR A 138 21.71 19.59 -4.95
N ILE A 139 21.47 18.84 -6.03
CA ILE A 139 20.91 17.49 -5.95
C ILE A 139 22.06 16.50 -6.11
N THR A 140 22.26 15.66 -5.12
CA THR A 140 23.31 14.64 -5.10
C THR A 140 22.72 13.27 -4.80
N GLU A 141 23.50 12.22 -5.08
CA GLU A 141 23.13 10.88 -4.60
C GLU A 141 23.17 10.84 -3.06
N SER A 142 22.18 10.19 -2.46
CA SER A 142 22.17 9.98 -1.01
C SER A 142 23.34 9.10 -0.61
N SER A 143 23.98 9.42 0.51
CA SER A 143 25.03 8.58 1.09
C SER A 143 24.50 7.26 1.67
N SER A 144 23.20 7.19 1.96
CA SER A 144 22.56 5.99 2.51
C SER A 144 21.98 5.11 1.41
N VAL A 145 22.29 3.81 1.48
CA VAL A 145 21.74 2.78 0.60
C VAL A 145 20.62 2.05 1.32
N VAL A 146 19.45 2.03 0.72
CA VAL A 146 18.30 1.26 1.23
C VAL A 146 18.40 -0.18 0.73
N THR A 147 18.37 -1.14 1.64
CA THR A 147 18.25 -2.56 1.29
C THR A 147 16.81 -2.99 1.40
N LEU A 148 16.26 -3.55 0.30
CA LEU A 148 14.89 -4.03 0.28
C LEU A 148 14.78 -5.34 1.05
N ALA A 149 13.84 -5.40 1.98
CA ALA A 149 13.52 -6.61 2.74
C ALA A 149 12.36 -7.36 2.07
N LYS A 150 12.40 -8.70 2.13
CA LYS A 150 11.32 -9.56 1.64
C LYS A 150 10.29 -9.78 2.75
N TYR A 151 9.06 -9.34 2.51
CA TYR A 151 7.89 -9.62 3.33
C TYR A 151 7.02 -10.63 2.62
N GLY A 152 6.53 -11.64 3.33
CA GLY A 152 5.70 -12.65 2.68
C GLY A 152 5.01 -13.58 3.65
N ARG A 153 4.01 -14.29 3.13
CA ARG A 153 3.25 -15.30 3.86
C ARG A 153 2.90 -16.47 2.95
N VAL A 154 2.87 -17.67 3.51
CA VAL A 154 2.35 -18.86 2.83
C VAL A 154 0.99 -19.20 3.42
N ILE A 155 -0.03 -19.23 2.57
CA ILE A 155 -1.37 -19.71 2.88
C ILE A 155 -1.42 -21.20 2.53
N LYS A 156 -1.73 -22.04 3.51
CA LYS A 156 -1.96 -23.47 3.32
C LYS A 156 -3.44 -23.77 3.53
N ALA A 157 -4.06 -24.39 2.55
CA ALA A 157 -5.48 -24.68 2.59
C ALA A 157 -5.76 -26.07 2.06
N SER A 158 -6.64 -26.82 2.73
CA SER A 158 -7.03 -28.15 2.24
C SER A 158 -7.89 -28.02 0.99
N TYR A 159 -7.71 -28.96 0.05
CA TYR A 159 -8.45 -28.97 -1.21
C TYR A 159 -9.98 -28.92 -1.00
N GLU A 160 -10.49 -29.65 -0.02
CA GLU A 160 -11.91 -29.73 0.23
C GLU A 160 -12.45 -28.44 0.84
N ALA A 161 -11.74 -27.89 1.84
CA ALA A 161 -12.18 -26.72 2.54
C ALA A 161 -12.29 -25.48 1.63
N VAL A 162 -11.30 -25.29 0.73
CA VAL A 162 -11.26 -24.13 -0.16
C VAL A 162 -12.25 -24.26 -1.31
N ARG A 163 -12.35 -25.42 -1.95
CA ARG A 163 -13.19 -25.59 -3.15
C ARG A 163 -14.67 -25.35 -2.90
N GLN A 164 -15.16 -25.70 -1.71
CA GLN A 164 -16.57 -25.54 -1.34
C GLN A 164 -16.94 -24.12 -0.90
N GLN A 165 -15.96 -23.25 -0.65
CA GLN A 165 -16.20 -21.88 -0.22
C GLN A 165 -16.72 -21.02 -1.36
N ARG A 166 -17.59 -20.06 -1.04
CA ARG A 166 -17.98 -19.00 -1.96
C ARG A 166 -16.79 -18.06 -2.21
N LEU A 167 -16.65 -17.59 -3.44
CA LEU A 167 -15.53 -16.73 -3.84
C LEU A 167 -15.50 -15.39 -3.09
N ASP A 168 -16.66 -14.81 -2.78
CA ASP A 168 -16.75 -13.57 -2.01
C ASP A 168 -16.23 -13.72 -0.57
N VAL A 169 -16.57 -14.83 0.11
CA VAL A 169 -16.08 -15.14 1.46
C VAL A 169 -14.59 -15.45 1.42
N PHE A 170 -14.14 -16.21 0.41
CA PHE A 170 -12.73 -16.52 0.26
C PHE A 170 -11.89 -15.27 -0.03
N ALA A 171 -12.38 -14.36 -0.88
CA ALA A 171 -11.76 -13.06 -1.14
C ALA A 171 -11.63 -12.23 0.15
N LEU A 172 -12.62 -12.26 1.05
CA LEU A 172 -12.55 -11.55 2.33
C LEU A 172 -11.40 -12.07 3.21
N MET A 173 -11.20 -13.40 3.25
CA MET A 173 -10.07 -14.00 3.98
C MET A 173 -8.72 -13.60 3.37
N LEU A 174 -8.64 -13.58 2.03
CA LEU A 174 -7.43 -13.15 1.32
C LEU A 174 -7.12 -11.66 1.54
N ARG A 175 -8.13 -10.78 1.58
CA ARG A 175 -7.94 -9.37 1.95
C ARG A 175 -7.38 -9.22 3.36
N ARG A 176 -7.86 -10.04 4.32
CA ARG A 176 -7.30 -10.04 5.67
C ARG A 176 -5.82 -10.38 5.67
N VAL A 177 -5.41 -11.40 4.88
CA VAL A 177 -3.98 -11.74 4.72
C VAL A 177 -3.20 -10.58 4.10
N GLY A 178 -3.77 -9.91 3.10
CA GLY A 178 -3.17 -8.71 2.49
C GLY A 178 -2.97 -7.59 3.50
N ARG A 179 -3.96 -7.33 4.33
CA ARG A 179 -3.87 -6.33 5.39
C ARG A 179 -2.79 -6.67 6.43
N GLU A 180 -2.71 -7.92 6.89
CA GLU A 180 -1.66 -8.35 7.82
C GLU A 180 -0.25 -8.23 7.22
N LEU A 181 -0.11 -8.45 5.90
CA LEU A 181 1.15 -8.22 5.20
C LEU A 181 1.50 -6.73 5.16
N ALA A 182 0.54 -5.87 4.82
CA ALA A 182 0.72 -4.42 4.83
C ALA A 182 1.00 -3.86 6.23
N ASP A 183 0.38 -4.42 7.27
CA ASP A 183 0.65 -4.06 8.66
C ASP A 183 2.12 -4.34 9.04
N SER A 184 2.67 -5.48 8.60
CA SER A 184 4.08 -5.81 8.82
C SER A 184 5.02 -4.85 8.08
N VAL A 185 4.67 -4.47 6.86
CA VAL A 185 5.42 -3.48 6.05
C VAL A 185 5.31 -2.08 6.65
N THR A 186 4.13 -1.70 7.16
CA THR A 186 3.92 -0.42 7.86
C THR A 186 4.78 -0.31 9.12
N GLY A 187 4.95 -1.41 9.87
CA GLY A 187 5.87 -1.43 11.02
C GLY A 187 7.29 -1.03 10.64
N ALA A 188 7.82 -1.58 9.54
CA ALA A 188 9.14 -1.20 9.05
C ALA A 188 9.23 0.26 8.57
N ALA A 189 8.17 0.79 7.98
CA ALA A 189 8.10 2.21 7.59
C ALA A 189 8.18 3.12 8.82
N ILE A 190 7.45 2.77 9.89
CA ILE A 190 7.47 3.50 11.16
C ILE A 190 8.85 3.48 11.83
N ASP A 191 9.55 2.33 11.81
CA ASP A 191 10.91 2.23 12.37
C ASP A 191 11.87 3.16 11.62
N VAL A 192 11.73 3.31 10.30
CA VAL A 192 12.52 4.25 9.51
C VAL A 192 12.17 5.70 9.86
N LEU A 193 10.89 6.05 10.00
CA LEU A 193 10.47 7.39 10.42
C LEU A 193 11.00 7.75 11.81
N LYS A 194 10.96 6.80 12.76
CA LYS A 194 11.51 7.02 14.11
C LYS A 194 13.02 7.24 14.11
N THR A 195 13.76 6.55 13.25
CA THR A 195 15.23 6.61 13.23
C THR A 195 15.74 7.95 12.70
N GLY A 196 15.01 8.59 11.80
CA GLY A 196 15.45 9.82 11.11
C GLY A 196 14.91 11.12 11.69
N ALA A 197 14.03 11.07 12.69
CA ALA A 197 13.31 12.25 13.17
C ALA A 197 13.81 12.77 14.52
N ASP A 198 13.69 14.08 14.72
CA ASP A 198 13.94 14.70 16.01
C ASP A 198 12.82 14.37 17.00
N SER A 199 13.18 14.05 18.24
CA SER A 199 12.25 13.67 19.30
C SER A 199 12.21 14.70 20.41
N GLU A 200 10.99 15.02 20.86
CA GLU A 200 10.74 15.81 22.05
C GLU A 200 9.92 15.01 23.07
N SER A 201 10.15 15.26 24.34
CA SER A 201 9.38 14.65 25.43
C SER A 201 8.22 15.57 25.84
N ILE A 202 7.11 14.98 26.26
CA ILE A 202 5.97 15.74 26.79
C ILE A 202 6.37 16.60 27.99
N SER A 203 5.68 17.74 28.14
CA SER A 203 5.94 18.71 29.21
C SER A 203 5.40 18.30 30.59
N GLY A 204 4.54 17.27 30.65
CA GLY A 204 3.85 16.82 31.85
C GLY A 204 3.91 15.31 32.08
N ASN A 205 3.04 14.80 32.98
CA ASN A 205 2.93 13.35 33.25
C ASN A 205 1.91 12.65 32.33
N ALA A 206 1.10 13.41 31.59
CA ALA A 206 0.10 12.92 30.65
C ALA A 206 0.09 13.79 29.40
N LEU A 207 -0.23 13.19 28.27
CA LEU A 207 -0.39 13.90 27.00
C LEU A 207 -1.48 14.96 27.12
N ALA A 208 -1.15 16.21 26.81
CA ALA A 208 -2.06 17.34 26.78
C ALA A 208 -2.18 17.90 25.34
N TYR A 209 -3.25 18.62 25.08
CA TYR A 209 -3.43 19.28 23.78
C TYR A 209 -2.29 20.27 23.45
N GLY A 210 -1.71 20.91 24.48
CA GLY A 210 -0.55 21.78 24.34
C GLY A 210 0.69 21.08 23.77
N ASP A 211 0.88 19.78 24.06
CA ASP A 211 1.99 19.01 23.52
C ASP A 211 1.81 18.75 22.02
N LEU A 212 0.58 18.53 21.57
CA LEU A 212 0.25 18.41 20.14
C LEU A 212 0.43 19.75 19.41
N ALA A 213 0.08 20.86 20.05
CA ALA A 213 0.31 22.20 19.51
C ALA A 213 1.82 22.53 19.44
N ALA A 214 2.60 22.11 20.43
CA ALA A 214 4.06 22.24 20.42
C ALA A 214 4.68 21.41 19.28
N LEU A 215 4.22 20.16 19.09
CA LEU A 215 4.63 19.33 17.95
C LEU A 215 4.35 20.02 16.61
N TYR A 216 3.16 20.62 16.46
CA TYR A 216 2.82 21.40 15.27
C TYR A 216 3.77 22.59 15.05
N GLY A 217 4.12 23.31 16.11
CA GLY A 217 5.01 24.46 16.05
C GLY A 217 6.47 24.15 15.64
N ARG A 218 6.87 22.88 15.65
CA ARG A 218 8.20 22.43 15.19
C ARG A 218 8.34 22.32 13.67
N PHE A 219 7.23 22.29 12.96
CA PHE A 219 7.20 22.29 11.49
C PHE A 219 7.43 23.70 10.97
N THR A 220 8.69 24.11 10.77
CA THR A 220 9.06 25.45 10.32
C THR A 220 9.17 25.59 8.81
N SER A 221 9.53 24.48 8.12
CA SER A 221 9.75 24.45 6.68
C SER A 221 8.74 23.57 5.93
N PHE A 222 8.00 22.76 6.67
CA PHE A 222 6.99 21.82 6.16
C PHE A 222 5.67 21.99 6.91
N ASP A 223 4.61 21.40 6.40
CA ASP A 223 3.28 21.43 7.01
C ASP A 223 2.97 20.09 7.70
N MET A 224 2.60 20.12 8.97
CA MET A 224 2.12 18.92 9.65
C MET A 224 0.75 18.50 9.12
N LYS A 225 0.70 17.64 8.09
CA LYS A 225 -0.53 17.19 7.43
C LYS A 225 -1.19 16.01 8.15
N ALA A 226 -0.38 15.18 8.79
CA ALA A 226 -0.88 14.02 9.52
C ALA A 226 -0.16 13.83 10.86
N VAL A 227 -0.91 13.26 11.81
CA VAL A 227 -0.39 12.77 13.09
C VAL A 227 -0.73 11.29 13.19
N LEU A 228 0.30 10.46 13.39
CA LEU A 228 0.15 9.04 13.66
C LEU A 228 0.13 8.80 15.17
N ALA A 229 -0.86 8.07 15.62
CA ALA A 229 -0.99 7.64 17.01
C ALA A 229 -1.44 6.19 17.10
N SER A 230 -0.98 5.48 18.15
CA SER A 230 -1.52 4.17 18.47
C SER A 230 -2.99 4.26 18.89
N PRO A 231 -3.78 3.16 18.82
CA PRO A 231 -5.18 3.17 19.27
C PRO A 231 -5.36 3.68 20.71
N ALA A 232 -4.42 3.36 21.60
CA ALA A 232 -4.48 3.77 23.00
C ALA A 232 -4.22 5.28 23.17
N VAL A 233 -3.26 5.82 22.41
CA VAL A 233 -2.95 7.27 22.42
C VAL A 233 -4.06 8.04 21.70
N MET A 234 -4.57 7.52 20.60
CA MET A 234 -5.69 8.11 19.88
C MET A 234 -6.93 8.26 20.78
N ALA A 235 -7.24 7.24 21.58
CA ALA A 235 -8.36 7.32 22.55
C ALA A 235 -8.14 8.44 23.58
N LYS A 236 -6.90 8.69 24.02
CA LYS A 236 -6.59 9.81 24.91
C LYS A 236 -6.76 11.17 24.23
N ILE A 237 -6.39 11.28 22.96
CA ILE A 237 -6.54 12.53 22.19
C ILE A 237 -8.02 12.83 21.98
N LEU A 238 -8.84 11.84 21.61
CA LEU A 238 -10.26 12.03 21.30
C LEU A 238 -11.12 12.50 22.49
N VAL A 239 -10.69 12.26 23.73
CA VAL A 239 -11.41 12.72 24.93
C VAL A 239 -10.96 14.08 25.44
N MET A 240 -10.00 14.75 24.76
CA MET A 240 -9.60 16.11 25.12
C MET A 240 -10.72 17.10 24.82
N ASP A 241 -10.93 18.09 25.69
CA ASP A 241 -12.01 19.09 25.57
C ASP A 241 -11.99 19.79 24.22
N GLN A 242 -10.80 20.15 23.71
CA GLN A 242 -10.61 20.81 22.42
C GLN A 242 -11.07 19.96 21.23
N MET A 243 -10.94 18.64 21.34
CA MET A 243 -11.42 17.70 20.30
C MET A 243 -12.94 17.58 20.34
N LEU A 244 -13.54 17.58 21.52
CA LEU A 244 -14.99 17.51 21.70
C LEU A 244 -15.68 18.78 21.17
N GLU A 245 -15.08 19.95 21.38
CA GLU A 245 -15.58 21.23 20.88
C GLU A 245 -15.46 21.35 19.34
N ALA A 246 -14.44 20.75 18.75
CA ALA A 246 -14.15 20.82 17.31
C ALA A 246 -14.86 19.74 16.47
N SER A 247 -15.53 18.76 17.10
CA SER A 247 -16.21 17.70 16.37
C SER A 247 -17.36 18.24 15.53
N SER A 248 -17.23 18.16 14.20
CA SER A 248 -18.29 18.52 13.25
C SER A 248 -19.11 17.31 12.85
N GLU A 249 -20.37 17.52 12.44
CA GLU A 249 -21.34 16.44 12.12
C GLU A 249 -21.00 15.59 10.90
N ASP A 250 -20.01 16.00 10.06
CA ASP A 250 -19.66 15.35 8.79
C ASP A 250 -18.22 14.82 8.81
N VAL A 251 -17.97 13.74 9.57
CA VAL A 251 -16.61 13.23 9.78
C VAL A 251 -16.35 11.94 9.02
N THR A 252 -15.83 12.04 7.82
CA THR A 252 -15.14 10.92 7.13
C THR A 252 -13.71 10.72 7.63
N GLU A 253 -13.06 11.77 8.15
CA GLU A 253 -11.69 11.76 8.67
C GLU A 253 -11.62 12.47 10.03
N ILE A 254 -10.91 11.88 10.97
CA ILE A 254 -10.67 12.53 12.27
C ILE A 254 -9.54 13.54 12.08
N ARG A 255 -9.82 14.80 12.43
CA ARG A 255 -8.86 15.91 12.34
C ARG A 255 -8.69 16.59 13.69
N LEU A 256 -7.48 17.06 13.95
CA LEU A 256 -7.20 17.97 15.06
C LEU A 256 -7.83 19.37 14.77
N PRO A 257 -8.15 20.18 15.80
CA PRO A 257 -8.75 21.50 15.61
C PRO A 257 -7.98 22.44 14.68
N PHE A 258 -6.67 22.27 14.54
CA PHE A 258 -5.84 23.00 13.60
C PHE A 258 -5.72 22.38 12.20
N GLY A 259 -6.59 21.40 11.87
CA GLY A 259 -6.77 20.86 10.52
C GLY A 259 -5.95 19.62 10.17
N THR A 260 -4.95 19.24 10.95
CA THR A 260 -4.12 18.06 10.74
C THR A 260 -4.92 16.76 10.90
N ARG A 261 -4.74 15.80 9.99
CA ARG A 261 -5.39 14.49 10.05
C ARG A 261 -4.81 13.66 11.20
N LEU A 262 -5.68 13.01 11.96
CA LEU A 262 -5.29 12.04 12.98
C LEU A 262 -5.47 10.61 12.44
N ILE A 263 -4.37 9.90 12.26
CA ILE A 263 -4.33 8.57 11.66
C ILE A 263 -4.05 7.53 12.75
N ASN A 264 -4.93 6.54 12.83
CA ASN A 264 -4.76 5.41 13.75
C ASN A 264 -3.76 4.40 13.17
N CYS A 265 -2.63 4.21 13.85
CA CYS A 265 -1.59 3.29 13.47
C CYS A 265 -1.33 2.24 14.55
N GLN A 266 -1.78 1.00 14.30
CA GLN A 266 -1.63 -0.11 15.25
C GLN A 266 -0.18 -0.57 15.44
N GLN A 267 0.70 -0.24 14.51
CA GLN A 267 2.12 -0.62 14.53
C GLN A 267 2.98 0.37 15.33
N LEU A 268 2.39 1.51 15.72
CA LEU A 268 3.05 2.49 16.59
C LEU A 268 2.89 2.10 18.06
N ASP A 269 3.95 2.26 18.83
CA ASP A 269 3.90 2.03 20.28
C ASP A 269 3.12 3.15 21.01
N ASP A 270 2.66 2.85 22.24
CA ASP A 270 1.85 3.75 23.05
C ASP A 270 2.65 4.91 23.68
N ASN A 271 3.94 4.97 23.40
CA ASN A 271 4.86 5.97 23.95
C ASN A 271 5.34 6.99 22.92
N THR A 272 4.83 6.92 21.70
CA THR A 272 5.28 7.79 20.62
C THR A 272 4.09 8.32 19.82
N VAL A 273 4.16 9.60 19.46
CA VAL A 273 3.30 10.23 18.46
C VAL A 273 4.20 10.77 17.36
N ILE A 274 3.81 10.55 16.09
CA ILE A 274 4.59 11.01 14.94
C ILE A 274 3.77 12.06 14.19
N GLY A 275 4.29 13.28 14.09
CA GLY A 275 3.81 14.30 13.16
C GLY A 275 4.57 14.19 11.85
N LEU A 276 3.90 14.29 10.72
CA LEU A 276 4.55 14.22 9.41
C LEU A 276 3.88 15.08 8.34
N ASP A 277 4.68 15.57 7.42
CA ASP A 277 4.22 16.05 6.13
C ASP A 277 4.16 14.88 5.15
N THR A 278 2.96 14.44 4.80
CA THR A 278 2.73 13.26 3.94
C THR A 278 3.30 13.39 2.53
N ASP A 279 3.61 14.62 2.07
CA ASP A 279 4.14 14.85 0.74
C ASP A 279 5.67 14.76 0.67
N PHE A 280 6.37 14.84 1.83
CA PHE A 280 7.83 14.93 1.88
C PHE A 280 8.49 13.98 2.88
N ALA A 281 7.72 13.25 3.68
CA ALA A 281 8.26 12.47 4.78
C ALA A 281 8.87 11.13 4.33
N LEU A 282 8.12 10.29 3.64
CA LEU A 282 8.46 8.88 3.43
C LEU A 282 8.49 8.51 1.96
N GLU A 283 9.58 7.89 1.52
CA GLU A 283 9.66 7.20 0.22
C GLU A 283 9.61 5.69 0.44
N GLN A 284 8.71 5.04 -0.29
CA GLN A 284 8.63 3.59 -0.39
C GLN A 284 9.36 3.13 -1.65
N ILE A 285 10.26 2.17 -1.51
CA ILE A 285 10.99 1.56 -2.62
C ILE A 285 10.54 0.10 -2.75
N GLN A 286 10.12 -0.31 -3.94
CA GLN A 286 9.73 -1.70 -4.19
C GLN A 286 10.44 -2.25 -5.43
N SER A 287 10.81 -3.55 -5.41
CA SER A 287 11.49 -4.17 -6.56
C SER A 287 10.48 -4.70 -7.58
N SER A 288 9.33 -5.13 -7.15
CA SER A 288 8.27 -5.71 -7.99
C SER A 288 6.92 -5.53 -7.33
N ASP A 289 5.87 -5.75 -8.10
CA ASP A 289 4.54 -5.94 -7.54
C ASP A 289 4.51 -7.22 -6.68
N VAL A 290 3.39 -7.43 -5.99
CA VAL A 290 3.18 -8.64 -5.18
C VAL A 290 3.40 -9.88 -6.04
N VAL A 291 4.41 -10.67 -5.67
CA VAL A 291 4.72 -11.95 -6.31
C VAL A 291 3.86 -13.03 -5.66
N LEU A 292 3.24 -13.86 -6.50
CA LEU A 292 2.41 -14.97 -6.07
C LEU A 292 2.93 -16.25 -6.69
N GLU A 293 3.20 -17.23 -5.84
CA GLU A 293 3.62 -18.57 -6.22
C GLU A 293 2.61 -19.58 -5.68
N THR A 294 2.22 -20.55 -6.50
CA THR A 294 1.27 -21.61 -6.09
C THR A 294 1.91 -22.96 -6.25
N ASP A 295 1.80 -23.80 -5.22
CA ASP A 295 2.28 -25.17 -5.24
C ASP A 295 1.29 -26.10 -4.52
N LYS A 296 1.45 -27.41 -4.70
CA LYS A 296 0.63 -28.45 -4.09
C LYS A 296 1.47 -29.35 -3.23
N LEU A 297 1.12 -29.45 -1.96
CA LEU A 297 1.66 -30.47 -1.07
C LEU A 297 0.78 -31.73 -1.17
N ILE A 298 1.22 -32.68 -2.00
CA ILE A 298 0.43 -33.86 -2.34
C ILE A 298 0.29 -34.79 -1.14
N ASP A 299 1.34 -34.91 -0.32
CA ASP A 299 1.38 -35.69 0.90
C ASP A 299 0.38 -35.26 1.96
N CYS A 300 0.10 -33.97 2.03
CA CYS A 300 -0.85 -33.37 2.96
C CYS A 300 -2.19 -32.95 2.33
N GLN A 301 -2.35 -33.10 1.01
CA GLN A 301 -3.52 -32.63 0.25
C GLN A 301 -3.84 -31.14 0.46
N LEU A 302 -2.77 -30.30 0.47
CA LEU A 302 -2.87 -28.86 0.66
C LEU A 302 -2.50 -28.12 -0.62
N ASP A 303 -3.29 -27.10 -0.96
CA ASP A 303 -2.89 -26.03 -1.87
C ASP A 303 -2.07 -25.02 -1.06
N CYS A 304 -0.87 -24.69 -1.53
CA CYS A 304 0.00 -23.68 -0.95
C CYS A 304 0.06 -22.47 -1.87
N ILE A 305 -0.18 -21.30 -1.29
CA ILE A 305 -0.12 -20.02 -1.99
C ILE A 305 0.90 -19.17 -1.25
N GLY A 306 2.07 -18.99 -1.84
CA GLY A 306 3.11 -18.07 -1.37
C GLY A 306 2.85 -16.67 -1.91
N ILE A 307 2.81 -15.68 -1.01
CA ILE A 307 2.65 -14.28 -1.37
C ILE A 307 3.84 -13.53 -0.79
N SER A 308 4.54 -12.75 -1.61
CA SER A 308 5.67 -11.96 -1.15
C SER A 308 5.82 -10.65 -1.91
N VAL A 309 6.47 -9.68 -1.24
CA VAL A 309 6.83 -8.37 -1.79
C VAL A 309 8.18 -7.95 -1.23
N ASN A 310 9.02 -7.33 -2.05
CA ASN A 310 10.29 -6.76 -1.63
C ASN A 310 10.15 -5.25 -1.54
N ILE A 311 10.23 -4.71 -0.32
CA ILE A 311 10.01 -3.30 -0.03
C ILE A 311 11.11 -2.79 0.92
N GLY A 312 11.51 -1.55 0.71
CA GLY A 312 12.36 -0.77 1.61
C GLY A 312 11.79 0.64 1.78
N PHE A 313 12.26 1.34 2.79
CA PHE A 313 11.82 2.70 3.09
C PHE A 313 13.00 3.61 3.35
N ARG A 314 12.81 4.90 3.10
CA ARG A 314 13.70 5.95 3.60
C ARG A 314 12.91 7.22 3.91
N THR A 315 13.39 7.99 4.85
CA THR A 315 12.93 9.36 5.05
C THR A 315 13.49 10.24 3.94
N LEU A 316 12.62 10.97 3.22
CA LEU A 316 13.03 11.88 2.17
C LEU A 316 13.65 13.15 2.75
N MET A 317 12.89 13.82 3.64
CA MET A 317 13.29 15.04 4.34
C MET A 317 13.13 14.82 5.84
N GLN A 318 14.21 14.96 6.59
CA GLN A 318 14.20 14.73 8.04
C GLN A 318 13.28 15.71 8.77
N ASP A 319 13.31 16.99 8.38
CA ASP A 319 12.49 18.04 9.01
C ASP A 319 10.98 17.90 8.71
N ALA A 320 10.61 17.05 7.75
CA ALA A 320 9.22 16.70 7.44
C ALA A 320 8.63 15.66 8.42
N VAL A 321 9.41 15.18 9.39
CA VAL A 321 9.00 14.21 10.40
C VAL A 321 9.43 14.69 11.77
N GLN A 322 8.52 14.72 12.73
CA GLN A 322 8.78 15.09 14.10
C GLN A 322 8.18 14.07 15.06
N LEU A 323 8.89 13.73 16.10
CA LEU A 323 8.44 12.79 17.13
C LEU A 323 8.09 13.49 18.42
N LEU A 324 7.03 13.04 19.09
CA LEU A 324 6.70 13.37 20.44
C LEU A 324 6.79 12.11 21.30
N SER A 325 7.71 12.08 22.24
CA SER A 325 7.88 10.98 23.20
C SER A 325 6.98 11.21 24.42
N LEU A 326 6.16 10.22 24.75
CA LEU A 326 5.25 10.23 25.91
C LEU A 326 5.90 9.65 27.17
N THR A 327 7.13 9.22 27.10
CA THR A 327 7.95 8.79 28.24
C THR A 327 8.95 9.90 28.60
N LYS A 328 8.99 10.22 29.90
CA LYS A 328 10.03 11.11 30.45
C LYS A 328 11.34 10.38 30.60
#